data_f4b73c40a4042e8fd1c941ba9b5c9f96
#
_entry.id   f4b73c40a4042e8fd1c941ba9b5c9f96
#
_cell.length_a   1.000
_cell.length_b   1.000
_cell.length_c   1.000
_cell.angle_alpha   90.00
_cell.angle_beta   90.00
_cell.angle_gamma   90.00
#
_symmetry.space_group_name_H-M   'P 1'
#
loop_
_entity.id
_entity.type
_entity.pdbx_description
1 polymer ?
#
loop_
_entity_poly.entity_id
_entity_poly.type
_entity_poly.pdbx_seq_one_letter_code
_entity_poly.pdbx_strand_id
1 'polypeptide(L)'
;RSAAKYAESKSEQPTMKRNTQNNGQLPIIDWQFNRIAVKIGSNVLTRKDGTLDITRMSALVDQVAELHRKGVEVVLISSGAVASGRSEIKAGKKLDPVSARQLYSAVGQAKLINRYYELFREHGMTCGQVLTTKENFGSRTHYLNQKHCMEVMLENKVIPIVNENDTISVTELMFTDNDELSGLIATMMGMDALIILSNIDGI
;
A
#
# COMPACT_ATOMS: atom_id res chain seq x y z
N ARG A 1 -7.68 4.91 -41.85
CA ARG A 1 -8.60 6.00 -41.50
C ARG A 1 -9.48 5.53 -40.34
N SER A 2 -9.16 5.88 -39.13
CA SER A 2 -10.13 6.22 -38.07
C SER A 2 -9.34 6.73 -36.88
N ALA A 3 -9.34 8.07 -36.71
CA ALA A 3 -8.82 8.74 -35.55
C ALA A 3 -9.89 8.64 -34.46
N ALA A 4 -9.66 7.82 -33.44
CA ALA A 4 -10.50 7.81 -32.26
C ALA A 4 -10.16 9.03 -31.40
N LYS A 5 -11.13 9.91 -31.18
CA LYS A 5 -11.10 11.07 -30.31
C LYS A 5 -10.83 10.63 -28.86
N TYR A 6 -9.70 11.01 -28.32
CA TYR A 6 -9.50 11.03 -26.88
C TYR A 6 -10.31 12.20 -26.30
N ALA A 7 -11.38 11.88 -25.60
CA ALA A 7 -12.08 12.85 -24.76
C ALA A 7 -11.22 13.10 -23.51
N GLU A 8 -10.73 14.33 -23.36
CA GLU A 8 -10.14 14.81 -22.12
C GLU A 8 -11.23 14.82 -21.04
N SER A 9 -11.16 13.89 -20.11
CA SER A 9 -11.92 14.00 -18.86
C SER A 9 -11.26 15.08 -18.01
N LYS A 10 -11.90 16.23 -17.90
CA LYS A 10 -11.55 17.25 -16.92
C LYS A 10 -11.67 16.60 -15.53
N SER A 11 -10.55 16.42 -14.84
CA SER A 11 -10.52 16.10 -13.43
C SER A 11 -11.16 17.28 -12.67
N GLU A 12 -12.38 17.11 -12.19
CA GLU A 12 -12.97 18.05 -11.25
C GLU A 12 -12.12 18.01 -9.97
N GLN A 13 -11.53 19.15 -9.64
CA GLN A 13 -10.83 19.32 -8.36
C GLN A 13 -11.86 19.19 -7.23
N PRO A 14 -11.49 18.57 -6.08
CA PRO A 14 -12.39 18.42 -4.95
C PRO A 14 -12.93 19.79 -4.53
N THR A 15 -14.23 19.97 -4.63
CA THR A 15 -14.90 21.22 -4.31
C THR A 15 -14.98 21.40 -2.79
N MET A 16 -14.27 22.41 -2.30
CA MET A 16 -14.30 22.83 -0.90
C MET A 16 -15.64 23.51 -0.59
N LYS A 17 -16.61 22.78 -0.05
CA LYS A 17 -17.83 23.38 0.48
C LYS A 17 -17.56 23.96 1.86
N ARG A 18 -17.41 25.30 1.94
CA ARG A 18 -17.36 26.03 3.22
C ARG A 18 -18.77 26.17 3.78
N ASN A 19 -19.05 25.45 4.87
CA ASN A 19 -20.26 25.66 5.65
C ASN A 19 -19.97 26.74 6.71
N THR A 20 -20.46 27.96 6.48
CA THR A 20 -20.29 29.10 7.37
C THR A 20 -21.45 29.17 8.37
N GLN A 21 -21.45 28.32 9.41
CA GLN A 21 -22.14 28.58 10.66
C GLN A 21 -21.13 28.54 11.79
N ASN A 22 -20.83 29.74 12.28
CA ASN A 22 -19.75 30.07 13.19
C ASN A 22 -20.24 29.93 14.64
N ASN A 23 -19.80 28.87 15.35
CA ASN A 23 -19.91 28.74 16.81
C ASN A 23 -18.58 28.30 17.42
N GLY A 24 -17.46 28.92 17.01
CA GLY A 24 -16.16 28.65 17.63
C GLY A 24 -15.57 27.25 17.43
N GLN A 25 -16.23 26.37 16.67
CA GLN A 25 -15.71 25.08 16.25
C GLN A 25 -14.93 25.25 14.93
N LEU A 26 -13.77 24.61 14.84
CA LEU A 26 -13.02 24.52 13.59
C LEU A 26 -13.95 23.96 12.50
N PRO A 27 -13.90 24.50 11.27
CA PRO A 27 -14.74 24.03 10.19
C PRO A 27 -14.51 22.51 9.99
N ILE A 28 -15.58 21.73 10.10
CA ILE A 28 -15.54 20.33 9.71
C ILE A 28 -15.36 20.33 8.18
N ILE A 29 -14.16 20.00 7.73
CA ILE A 29 -13.90 19.81 6.31
C ILE A 29 -14.41 18.42 5.96
N ASP A 30 -15.54 18.37 5.24
CA ASP A 30 -16.07 17.13 4.70
C ASP A 30 -15.18 16.71 3.51
N TRP A 31 -14.14 15.95 3.80
CA TRP A 31 -13.25 15.39 2.78
C TRP A 31 -13.90 14.14 2.20
N GLN A 32 -14.39 14.24 0.97
CA GLN A 32 -14.85 13.07 0.23
C GLN A 32 -13.72 12.57 -0.65
N PHE A 33 -13.04 11.51 -0.20
CA PHE A 33 -12.05 10.81 -0.99
C PHE A 33 -12.69 9.57 -1.63
N ASN A 34 -12.48 9.39 -2.93
CA ASN A 34 -12.93 8.22 -3.66
C ASN A 34 -11.84 7.14 -3.75
N ARG A 35 -10.57 7.58 -3.78
CA ARG A 35 -9.39 6.72 -3.94
C ARG A 35 -8.31 7.10 -2.94
N ILE A 36 -7.88 6.18 -2.11
CA ILE A 36 -6.83 6.43 -1.12
C ILE A 36 -5.73 5.38 -1.17
N ALA A 37 -4.49 5.84 -0.99
CA ALA A 37 -3.34 4.98 -0.71
C ALA A 37 -3.04 5.01 0.79
N VAL A 38 -2.82 3.85 1.40
CA VAL A 38 -2.45 3.73 2.81
C VAL A 38 -1.12 3.01 2.92
N LYS A 39 -0.08 3.73 3.35
CA LYS A 39 1.22 3.15 3.64
C LYS A 39 1.29 2.74 5.11
N ILE A 40 1.76 1.52 5.35
CA ILE A 40 1.84 0.93 6.67
C ILE A 40 3.31 0.58 6.96
N GLY A 41 3.90 1.28 7.92
CA GLY A 41 5.28 1.06 8.34
C GLY A 41 5.47 -0.31 9.03
N SER A 42 6.68 -0.87 8.95
CA SER A 42 7.00 -2.16 9.59
C SER A 42 6.73 -2.16 11.10
N ASN A 43 7.07 -1.07 11.78
CA ASN A 43 6.85 -0.93 13.23
C ASN A 43 5.36 -0.87 13.63
N VAL A 44 4.46 -0.59 12.68
CA VAL A 44 3.01 -0.66 12.89
C VAL A 44 2.52 -2.11 12.82
N LEU A 45 3.11 -2.90 11.91
CA LEU A 45 2.69 -4.27 11.61
C LEU A 45 3.42 -5.34 12.44
N THR A 46 4.58 -5.00 13.03
CA THR A 46 5.38 -5.98 13.75
C THR A 46 5.58 -5.59 15.21
N ARG A 47 5.70 -6.59 16.05
CA ARG A 47 6.12 -6.46 17.45
C ARG A 47 7.63 -6.27 17.52
N LYS A 48 8.15 -5.99 18.73
CA LYS A 48 9.59 -5.82 18.98
C LYS A 48 10.43 -7.04 18.62
N ASP A 49 9.86 -8.23 18.68
CA ASP A 49 10.49 -9.51 18.33
C ASP A 49 10.46 -9.81 16.82
N GLY A 50 9.88 -8.90 16.00
CA GLY A 50 9.73 -9.04 14.55
C GLY A 50 8.52 -9.86 14.12
N THR A 51 7.76 -10.46 15.03
CA THR A 51 6.53 -11.17 14.69
C THR A 51 5.43 -10.21 14.27
N LEU A 52 4.51 -10.65 13.38
CA LEU A 52 3.37 -9.84 12.97
C LEU A 52 2.43 -9.59 14.17
N ASP A 53 2.02 -8.34 14.34
CA ASP A 53 1.03 -7.95 15.31
C ASP A 53 -0.38 -8.11 14.71
N ILE A 54 -0.96 -9.29 14.93
CA ILE A 54 -2.25 -9.66 14.36
C ILE A 54 -3.37 -8.73 14.82
N THR A 55 -3.33 -8.29 16.08
CA THR A 55 -4.33 -7.37 16.62
C THR A 55 -4.35 -6.05 15.88
N ARG A 56 -3.17 -5.47 15.62
CA ARG A 56 -3.07 -4.23 14.86
C ARG A 56 -3.44 -4.42 13.39
N MET A 57 -3.02 -5.55 12.80
CA MET A 57 -3.40 -5.88 11.42
C MET A 57 -4.91 -6.04 11.29
N SER A 58 -5.57 -6.74 12.22
CA SER A 58 -7.04 -6.88 12.22
C SER A 58 -7.73 -5.52 12.31
N ALA A 59 -7.37 -4.69 13.30
CA ALA A 59 -7.96 -3.36 13.45
C ALA A 59 -7.79 -2.47 12.22
N LEU A 60 -6.66 -2.58 11.52
CA LEU A 60 -6.41 -1.86 10.29
C LEU A 60 -7.27 -2.40 9.14
N VAL A 61 -7.36 -3.71 9.01
CA VAL A 61 -8.21 -4.35 7.99
C VAL A 61 -9.67 -4.01 8.22
N ASP A 62 -10.15 -3.97 9.48
CA ASP A 62 -11.52 -3.54 9.82
C ASP A 62 -11.82 -2.13 9.28
N GLN A 63 -10.89 -1.17 9.46
CA GLN A 63 -11.04 0.20 8.96
C GLN A 63 -11.02 0.26 7.43
N VAL A 64 -10.11 -0.48 6.78
CA VAL A 64 -10.04 -0.56 5.31
C VAL A 64 -11.32 -1.19 4.77
N ALA A 65 -11.82 -2.23 5.40
CA ALA A 65 -13.07 -2.88 5.01
C ALA A 65 -14.28 -1.94 5.13
N GLU A 66 -14.31 -1.09 6.15
CA GLU A 66 -15.35 -0.08 6.30
C GLU A 66 -15.29 0.97 5.17
N LEU A 67 -14.10 1.48 4.85
CA LEU A 67 -13.90 2.40 3.73
C LEU A 67 -14.33 1.78 2.40
N HIS A 68 -13.93 0.55 2.16
CA HIS A 68 -14.30 -0.19 0.93
C HIS A 68 -15.81 -0.39 0.82
N ARG A 69 -16.52 -0.70 1.93
CA ARG A 69 -18.00 -0.79 1.94
C ARG A 69 -18.67 0.55 1.63
N LYS A 70 -18.02 1.66 1.96
CA LYS A 70 -18.48 3.02 1.61
C LYS A 70 -18.17 3.42 0.16
N GLY A 71 -17.58 2.52 -0.62
CA GLY A 71 -17.25 2.73 -2.03
C GLY A 71 -15.89 3.39 -2.27
N VAL A 72 -15.06 3.56 -1.24
CA VAL A 72 -13.70 4.10 -1.40
C VAL A 72 -12.77 3.00 -1.93
N GLU A 73 -12.06 3.29 -3.01
CA GLU A 73 -11.01 2.42 -3.53
C GLU A 73 -9.74 2.60 -2.69
N VAL A 74 -9.22 1.49 -2.17
CA VAL A 74 -8.05 1.51 -1.28
C VAL A 74 -6.91 0.68 -1.87
N VAL A 75 -5.72 1.27 -1.92
CA VAL A 75 -4.46 0.56 -2.20
C VAL A 75 -3.62 0.57 -0.93
N LEU A 76 -3.19 -0.60 -0.46
CA LEU A 76 -2.31 -0.72 0.69
C LEU A 76 -0.85 -0.84 0.22
N ILE A 77 0.05 -0.06 0.81
CA ILE A 77 1.50 -0.22 0.65
C ILE A 77 2.03 -0.73 1.97
N SER A 78 2.40 -2.02 2.01
CA SER A 78 2.69 -2.72 3.25
C SER A 78 4.17 -3.00 3.41
N SER A 79 4.72 -2.68 4.57
CA SER A 79 6.04 -3.09 5.01
C SER A 79 5.98 -4.35 5.92
N GLY A 80 7.10 -4.76 6.47
CA GLY A 80 7.15 -5.80 7.51
C GLY A 80 7.51 -7.20 7.03
N ALA A 81 7.67 -7.45 5.72
CA ALA A 81 8.04 -8.76 5.19
C ALA A 81 9.40 -9.22 5.73
N VAL A 82 10.44 -8.41 5.63
CA VAL A 82 11.79 -8.75 6.12
C VAL A 82 11.81 -9.05 7.62
N ALA A 83 11.11 -8.22 8.42
CA ALA A 83 11.03 -8.44 9.87
C ALA A 83 10.29 -9.75 10.19
N SER A 84 9.17 -10.01 9.52
CA SER A 84 8.39 -11.24 9.69
C SER A 84 9.20 -12.48 9.31
N GLY A 85 9.94 -12.46 8.20
CA GLY A 85 10.78 -13.58 7.81
C GLY A 85 11.97 -13.81 8.74
N ARG A 86 12.55 -12.73 9.27
CA ARG A 86 13.63 -12.83 10.26
C ARG A 86 13.15 -13.52 11.54
N SER A 87 11.91 -13.33 11.96
CA SER A 87 11.35 -14.01 13.13
C SER A 87 11.10 -15.50 12.89
N GLU A 88 11.00 -15.95 11.64
CA GLU A 88 10.76 -17.37 11.30
C GLU A 88 12.07 -18.16 11.13
N ILE A 89 13.12 -17.50 10.62
CA ILE A 89 14.35 -18.21 10.23
C ILE A 89 15.49 -17.85 11.16
N LYS A 90 16.09 -18.86 11.76
CA LYS A 90 17.41 -18.75 12.37
C LYS A 90 18.45 -19.12 11.31
N ALA A 91 19.07 -18.15 10.68
CA ALA A 91 20.13 -18.41 9.70
C ALA A 91 21.29 -19.14 10.38
N GLY A 92 21.68 -20.30 9.86
CA GLY A 92 22.76 -21.12 10.41
C GLY A 92 24.16 -20.55 10.20
N LYS A 93 24.29 -19.54 9.29
CA LYS A 93 25.53 -18.82 8.99
C LYS A 93 25.25 -17.32 8.94
N LYS A 94 26.27 -16.52 9.22
CA LYS A 94 26.21 -15.07 9.04
C LYS A 94 26.05 -14.77 7.54
N LEU A 95 24.96 -14.15 7.17
CA LEU A 95 24.67 -13.69 5.82
C LEU A 95 25.16 -12.24 5.64
N ASP A 96 25.53 -11.89 4.42
CA ASP A 96 25.68 -10.49 4.05
C ASP A 96 24.31 -9.79 4.05
N PRO A 97 24.27 -8.44 4.11
CA PRO A 97 23.01 -7.71 4.25
C PRO A 97 22.01 -7.96 3.11
N VAL A 98 22.49 -8.09 1.86
CA VAL A 98 21.64 -8.32 0.69
C VAL A 98 21.01 -9.71 0.75
N SER A 99 21.84 -10.75 0.90
CA SER A 99 21.37 -12.13 1.02
C SER A 99 20.42 -12.33 2.21
N ALA A 100 20.69 -11.67 3.34
CA ALA A 100 19.82 -11.71 4.51
C ALA A 100 18.45 -11.09 4.20
N ARG A 101 18.43 -9.92 3.55
CA ARG A 101 17.19 -9.25 3.16
C ARG A 101 16.40 -10.09 2.16
N GLN A 102 17.04 -10.62 1.13
CA GLN A 102 16.40 -11.50 0.14
C GLN A 102 15.79 -12.75 0.78
N LEU A 103 16.54 -13.44 1.64
CA LEU A 103 16.05 -14.64 2.33
C LEU A 103 14.85 -14.32 3.22
N TYR A 104 14.97 -13.29 4.07
CA TYR A 104 13.92 -12.95 5.01
C TYR A 104 12.68 -12.38 4.31
N SER A 105 12.83 -11.59 3.25
CA SER A 105 11.68 -11.11 2.50
C SER A 105 10.95 -12.24 1.77
N ALA A 106 11.68 -13.19 1.18
CA ALA A 106 11.06 -14.33 0.49
C ALA A 106 10.11 -15.11 1.39
N VAL A 107 10.53 -15.40 2.62
CA VAL A 107 9.69 -16.12 3.60
C VAL A 107 8.64 -15.22 4.24
N GLY A 108 9.06 -14.02 4.65
CA GLY A 108 8.18 -13.10 5.34
C GLY A 108 7.06 -12.53 4.47
N GLN A 109 7.30 -12.35 3.17
CA GLN A 109 6.29 -11.88 2.23
C GLN A 109 5.14 -12.89 2.08
N ALA A 110 5.44 -14.17 1.99
CA ALA A 110 4.42 -15.22 1.93
C ALA A 110 3.54 -15.20 3.19
N LYS A 111 4.17 -15.05 4.38
CA LYS A 111 3.46 -14.97 5.65
C LYS A 111 2.60 -13.70 5.76
N LEU A 112 3.15 -12.56 5.36
CA LEU A 112 2.48 -11.26 5.41
C LEU A 112 1.23 -11.26 4.52
N ILE A 113 1.35 -11.68 3.26
CA ILE A 113 0.22 -11.67 2.33
C ILE A 113 -0.85 -12.69 2.73
N ASN A 114 -0.46 -13.88 3.23
CA ASN A 114 -1.41 -14.85 3.72
C ASN A 114 -2.23 -14.29 4.91
N ARG A 115 -1.59 -13.54 5.82
CA ARG A 115 -2.29 -12.93 6.95
C ARG A 115 -3.29 -11.86 6.48
N TYR A 116 -2.94 -11.01 5.51
CA TYR A 116 -3.90 -10.09 4.92
C TYR A 116 -5.07 -10.82 4.26
N TYR A 117 -4.77 -11.88 3.50
CA TYR A 117 -5.80 -12.67 2.84
C TYR A 117 -6.80 -13.27 3.84
N GLU A 118 -6.32 -13.85 4.94
CA GLU A 118 -7.17 -14.39 6.00
C GLU A 118 -8.07 -13.31 6.60
N LEU A 119 -7.49 -12.16 6.99
CA LEU A 119 -8.22 -11.06 7.61
C LEU A 119 -9.27 -10.44 6.68
N PHE A 120 -8.92 -10.16 5.43
CA PHE A 120 -9.90 -9.61 4.46
C PHE A 120 -11.02 -10.61 4.13
N ARG A 121 -10.71 -11.90 4.12
CA ARG A 121 -11.71 -12.95 3.91
C ARG A 121 -12.79 -12.96 5.00
N GLU A 122 -12.46 -12.63 6.25
CA GLU A 122 -13.44 -12.49 7.34
C GLU A 122 -14.49 -11.41 7.04
N HIS A 123 -14.13 -10.40 6.24
CA HIS A 123 -15.04 -9.36 5.76
C HIS A 123 -15.72 -9.69 4.42
N GLY A 124 -15.50 -10.88 3.86
CA GLY A 124 -15.99 -11.27 2.53
C GLY A 124 -15.28 -10.51 1.39
N MET A 125 -14.07 -9.99 1.64
CA MET A 125 -13.28 -9.23 0.68
C MET A 125 -12.08 -10.02 0.18
N THR A 126 -11.64 -9.69 -1.03
CA THR A 126 -10.45 -10.29 -1.65
C THR A 126 -9.35 -9.24 -1.73
N CYS A 127 -8.14 -9.63 -1.43
CA CYS A 127 -6.95 -8.83 -1.69
C CYS A 127 -5.99 -9.58 -2.62
N GLY A 128 -5.12 -8.84 -3.29
CA GLY A 128 -4.11 -9.40 -4.18
C GLY A 128 -2.76 -8.73 -3.99
N GLN A 129 -1.68 -9.49 -4.15
CA GLN A 129 -0.32 -9.01 -4.01
C GLN A 129 0.19 -8.35 -5.29
N VAL A 130 0.84 -7.21 -5.14
CA VAL A 130 1.62 -6.55 -6.20
C VAL A 130 3.03 -6.30 -5.67
N LEU A 131 4.02 -6.97 -6.27
CA LEU A 131 5.43 -6.74 -5.95
C LEU A 131 6.07 -5.88 -7.04
N THR A 132 6.80 -4.87 -6.63
CA THR A 132 7.43 -3.90 -7.54
C THR A 132 8.88 -3.62 -7.15
N THR A 133 9.66 -3.16 -8.12
CA THR A 133 11.01 -2.63 -7.91
C THR A 133 11.08 -1.20 -8.41
N LYS A 134 12.11 -0.45 -8.02
CA LYS A 134 12.34 0.91 -8.50
C LYS A 134 12.46 0.98 -10.02
N GLU A 135 13.05 -0.04 -10.65
CA GLU A 135 13.17 -0.17 -12.10
C GLU A 135 11.82 -0.17 -12.82
N ASN A 136 10.78 -0.74 -12.19
CA ASN A 136 9.44 -0.78 -12.79
C ASN A 136 8.89 0.63 -13.05
N PHE A 137 9.28 1.61 -12.24
CA PHE A 137 8.85 3.01 -12.44
C PHE A 137 9.68 3.73 -13.51
N GLY A 138 10.92 3.30 -13.77
CA GLY A 138 11.77 3.84 -14.83
C GLY A 138 11.41 3.33 -16.23
N SER A 139 10.72 2.21 -16.34
CA SER A 139 10.29 1.62 -17.61
C SER A 139 8.83 1.94 -17.91
N ARG A 140 8.57 2.68 -18.99
CA ARG A 140 7.19 3.02 -19.39
C ARG A 140 6.29 1.78 -19.53
N THR A 141 6.80 0.71 -20.11
CA THR A 141 6.03 -0.55 -20.30
C THR A 141 5.69 -1.18 -18.96
N HIS A 142 6.66 -1.34 -18.05
CA HIS A 142 6.40 -1.90 -16.73
C HIS A 142 5.46 -1.01 -15.90
N TYR A 143 5.68 0.31 -15.95
CA TYR A 143 4.81 1.28 -15.28
C TYR A 143 3.35 1.15 -15.72
N LEU A 144 3.09 1.12 -17.03
CA LEU A 144 1.73 1.01 -17.57
C LEU A 144 1.10 -0.36 -17.28
N ASN A 145 1.86 -1.45 -17.36
CA ASN A 145 1.38 -2.78 -17.03
C ASN A 145 1.02 -2.90 -15.54
N GLN A 146 1.86 -2.37 -14.67
CA GLN A 146 1.60 -2.37 -13.22
C GLN A 146 0.38 -1.51 -12.88
N LYS A 147 0.27 -0.31 -13.45
CA LYS A 147 -0.91 0.54 -13.31
C LYS A 147 -2.17 -0.20 -13.76
N HIS A 148 -2.15 -0.76 -14.96
CA HIS A 148 -3.30 -1.50 -15.50
C HIS A 148 -3.70 -2.68 -14.61
N CYS A 149 -2.73 -3.46 -14.13
CA CYS A 149 -3.01 -4.57 -13.21
C CYS A 149 -3.77 -4.09 -11.97
N MET A 150 -3.30 -3.01 -11.33
CA MET A 150 -3.97 -2.48 -10.13
C MET A 150 -5.34 -1.86 -10.44
N GLU A 151 -5.51 -1.18 -11.59
CA GLU A 151 -6.83 -0.70 -12.02
C GLU A 151 -7.81 -1.86 -12.19
N VAL A 152 -7.41 -2.94 -12.88
CA VAL A 152 -8.24 -4.14 -13.03
C VAL A 152 -8.58 -4.77 -11.68
N MET A 153 -7.65 -4.78 -10.72
CA MET A 153 -7.92 -5.27 -9.36
C MET A 153 -9.01 -4.43 -8.69
N LEU A 154 -8.88 -3.10 -8.72
CA LEU A 154 -9.85 -2.18 -8.11
C LEU A 154 -11.24 -2.28 -8.77
N GLU A 155 -11.30 -2.35 -10.10
CA GLU A 155 -12.54 -2.56 -10.86
C GLU A 155 -13.26 -3.85 -10.45
N ASN A 156 -12.51 -4.90 -10.10
CA ASN A 156 -13.02 -6.18 -9.64
C ASN A 156 -13.17 -6.28 -8.11
N LYS A 157 -13.10 -5.14 -7.40
CA LYS A 157 -13.22 -5.07 -5.93
C LYS A 157 -12.16 -5.88 -5.17
N VAL A 158 -11.00 -6.08 -5.79
CA VAL A 158 -9.83 -6.70 -5.16
C VAL A 158 -8.94 -5.60 -4.62
N ILE A 159 -8.59 -5.67 -3.33
CA ILE A 159 -7.73 -4.69 -2.66
C ILE A 159 -6.27 -4.99 -3.00
N PRO A 160 -5.55 -4.09 -3.73
CA PRO A 160 -4.14 -4.27 -4.01
C PRO A 160 -3.30 -4.08 -2.73
N ILE A 161 -2.41 -5.04 -2.46
CA ILE A 161 -1.39 -4.95 -1.40
C ILE A 161 -0.03 -4.89 -2.08
N VAL A 162 0.53 -3.71 -2.11
CA VAL A 162 1.81 -3.40 -2.77
C VAL A 162 2.95 -3.51 -1.79
N ASN A 163 4.06 -4.11 -2.21
CA ASN A 163 5.32 -4.07 -1.48
C ASN A 163 6.50 -4.08 -2.45
N GLU A 164 7.68 -3.71 -1.95
CA GLU A 164 8.92 -3.89 -2.71
C GLU A 164 9.21 -5.37 -2.95
N ASN A 165 9.73 -5.70 -4.12
CA ASN A 165 10.23 -7.02 -4.43
C ASN A 165 11.69 -7.17 -3.96
N ASP A 166 11.86 -7.27 -2.65
CA ASP A 166 13.17 -7.41 -2.00
C ASP A 166 13.95 -8.66 -2.43
N THR A 167 13.29 -9.63 -3.09
CA THR A 167 13.95 -10.87 -3.53
C THR A 167 14.83 -10.67 -4.75
N ILE A 168 14.52 -9.66 -5.56
CA ILE A 168 15.27 -9.34 -6.78
C ILE A 168 15.87 -7.93 -6.75
N SER A 169 15.49 -7.09 -5.81
CA SER A 169 16.06 -5.75 -5.64
C SER A 169 17.51 -5.86 -5.14
N VAL A 170 18.44 -5.20 -5.82
CA VAL A 170 19.82 -5.02 -5.39
C VAL A 170 20.00 -3.62 -4.78
N THR A 171 21.05 -3.44 -3.98
CA THR A 171 21.26 -2.27 -3.12
C THR A 171 21.07 -0.92 -3.82
N GLU A 172 21.52 -0.81 -5.07
CA GLU A 172 21.48 0.44 -5.85
C GLU A 172 20.10 0.75 -6.45
N LEU A 173 19.23 -0.26 -6.51
CA LEU A 173 17.91 -0.19 -7.15
C LEU A 173 16.77 -0.34 -6.14
N MET A 174 17.10 -0.30 -4.85
CA MET A 174 16.11 -0.39 -3.78
C MET A 174 15.47 0.97 -3.54
N PHE A 175 14.22 0.95 -3.12
CA PHE A 175 13.62 2.14 -2.52
C PHE A 175 14.36 2.48 -1.23
N THR A 176 14.53 3.78 -0.96
CA THR A 176 15.10 4.25 0.30
C THR A 176 14.26 3.74 1.48
N ASP A 177 12.94 3.81 1.29
CA ASP A 177 11.93 3.25 2.18
C ASP A 177 10.59 3.09 1.42
N ASN A 178 9.60 2.50 2.09
CA ASN A 178 8.26 2.37 1.51
C ASN A 178 7.48 3.70 1.45
N ASP A 179 8.02 4.81 1.99
CA ASP A 179 7.42 6.14 1.84
C ASP A 179 7.64 6.64 0.41
N GLU A 180 8.85 6.49 -0.15
CA GLU A 180 9.14 6.76 -1.57
C GLU A 180 8.23 5.93 -2.48
N LEU A 181 8.14 4.61 -2.23
CA LEU A 181 7.26 3.72 -2.99
C LEU A 181 5.80 4.18 -2.91
N SER A 182 5.33 4.57 -1.72
CA SER A 182 3.93 4.98 -1.52
C SER A 182 3.57 6.24 -2.30
N GLY A 183 4.48 7.22 -2.37
CA GLY A 183 4.31 8.42 -3.17
C GLY A 183 4.22 8.12 -4.67
N LEU A 184 5.08 7.22 -5.16
CA LEU A 184 5.06 6.78 -6.57
C LEU A 184 3.76 6.03 -6.92
N ILE A 185 3.30 5.13 -6.05
CA ILE A 185 2.02 4.41 -6.23
C ILE A 185 0.84 5.37 -6.18
N ALA A 186 0.79 6.28 -5.21
CA ALA A 186 -0.28 7.26 -5.10
C ALA A 186 -0.39 8.14 -6.36
N THR A 187 0.76 8.59 -6.86
CA THR A 187 0.83 9.37 -8.11
C THR A 187 0.42 8.54 -9.32
N MET A 188 0.94 7.31 -9.46
CA MET A 188 0.64 6.43 -10.59
C MET A 188 -0.85 6.11 -10.69
N MET A 189 -1.50 5.89 -9.55
CA MET A 189 -2.91 5.51 -9.47
C MET A 189 -3.86 6.71 -9.40
N GLY A 190 -3.35 7.94 -9.32
CA GLY A 190 -4.17 9.15 -9.19
C GLY A 190 -5.01 9.13 -7.91
N MET A 191 -4.37 8.83 -6.77
CA MET A 191 -5.05 8.78 -5.48
C MET A 191 -5.39 10.19 -4.97
N ASP A 192 -6.57 10.36 -4.38
CA ASP A 192 -7.02 11.63 -3.79
C ASP A 192 -6.24 11.95 -2.51
N ALA A 193 -5.78 10.92 -1.78
CA ALA A 193 -4.98 11.05 -0.58
C ALA A 193 -3.99 9.90 -0.39
N LEU A 194 -2.86 10.20 0.25
CA LEU A 194 -1.90 9.25 0.78
C LEU A 194 -1.86 9.38 2.30
N ILE A 195 -2.20 8.29 3.00
CA ILE A 195 -2.14 8.19 4.46
C ILE A 195 -0.92 7.37 4.82
N ILE A 196 -0.03 7.93 5.64
CA ILE A 196 1.18 7.25 6.12
C ILE A 196 1.01 6.90 7.59
N LEU A 197 0.89 5.60 7.89
CA LEU A 197 0.83 5.09 9.25
C LEU A 197 2.24 4.78 9.73
N SER A 198 2.67 5.52 10.75
CA SER A 198 3.98 5.44 11.36
C SER A 198 3.86 5.37 12.89
N ASN A 199 4.98 5.16 13.57
CA ASN A 199 5.10 5.20 15.03
C ASN A 199 5.61 6.54 15.56
N ILE A 200 5.60 7.57 14.74
CA ILE A 200 5.92 8.97 15.11
C ILE A 200 4.67 9.84 15.05
N ASP A 201 4.64 10.92 15.83
CA ASP A 201 3.44 11.76 16.01
C ASP A 201 3.09 12.64 14.78
N GLY A 202 3.78 12.46 13.67
CA GLY A 202 3.58 13.25 12.45
C GLY A 202 4.59 14.39 12.30
N ILE A 203 4.41 15.16 11.26
CA ILE A 203 5.27 16.29 10.89
C ILE A 203 4.55 17.61 11.24
#